data_b31145324a843354d9fa60580997bac0
#
_entry.id   b31145324a843354d9fa60580997bac0
#
_cell.length_a   1.000
_cell.length_b   1.000
_cell.length_c   1.000
_cell.angle_alpha   90.00
_cell.angle_beta   90.00
_cell.angle_gamma   90.00
#
_symmetry.space_group_name_H-M   'P 1'
#
loop_
_entity.id
_entity.type
_entity.pdbx_description
1 polymer ?
#
loop_
_entity_poly.entity_id
_entity_poly.type
_entity_poly.pdbx_seq_one_letter_code
_entity_poly.pdbx_strand_id
1 'polypeptide(L)'
;MRSSSTIALIGYRGTGKTTVARLLASRLGFDWVDADVEVERKAGKSIAAIFAESGESAFRDLEASIVARLCGQEQLVIALGGGAVLREENRKCLASCRQVVWLKASPEVIAERLEHDPTTAARRPNLTNHGGRNEIEQLLDQRTPIYRACATLEVDTEDRDPADIADDIVRAISG
;
A
#
# COMPACT_ATOMS: atom_id res chain seq x y z
N MET A 1 26.02 2.58 -5.31
CA MET A 1 24.60 2.24 -5.60
C MET A 1 23.81 3.54 -5.64
N ARG A 2 23.12 3.83 -6.73
CA ARG A 2 22.19 4.95 -6.74
C ARG A 2 20.99 4.55 -5.86
N SER A 3 20.81 5.22 -4.77
CA SER A 3 19.58 5.11 -3.98
C SER A 3 18.43 5.58 -4.87
N SER A 4 17.45 4.71 -5.10
CA SER A 4 16.25 5.09 -5.83
C SER A 4 15.62 6.29 -5.15
N SER A 5 15.11 7.27 -5.90
CA SER A 5 14.33 8.38 -5.33
C SER A 5 12.85 8.00 -5.10
N THR A 6 12.52 6.73 -5.23
CA THR A 6 11.17 6.20 -5.05
C THR A 6 10.78 6.15 -3.58
N ILE A 7 9.53 6.53 -3.29
CA ILE A 7 8.90 6.45 -1.98
C ILE A 7 7.76 5.43 -2.05
N ALA A 8 7.77 4.44 -1.18
CA ALA A 8 6.71 3.44 -1.09
C ALA A 8 5.83 3.67 0.14
N LEU A 9 4.51 3.71 -0.05
CA LEU A 9 3.53 3.73 1.03
C LEU A 9 3.00 2.33 1.26
N ILE A 10 3.13 1.82 2.47
CA ILE A 10 2.65 0.52 2.91
C ILE A 10 1.64 0.67 4.04
N GLY A 11 0.89 -0.37 4.30
CA GLY A 11 -0.13 -0.40 5.34
C GLY A 11 -1.39 -1.13 4.87
N TYR A 12 -2.29 -1.39 5.80
CA TYR A 12 -3.55 -2.07 5.51
C TYR A 12 -4.43 -1.24 4.55
N ARG A 13 -5.35 -1.88 3.83
CA ARG A 13 -6.35 -1.15 3.04
C ARG A 13 -7.17 -0.22 3.95
N GLY A 14 -7.59 0.92 3.43
CA GLY A 14 -8.34 1.91 4.22
C GLY A 14 -7.49 2.83 5.10
N THR A 15 -6.15 2.77 5.00
CA THR A 15 -5.26 3.71 5.71
C THR A 15 -4.95 5.00 4.93
N GLY A 16 -5.49 5.13 3.71
CA GLY A 16 -5.38 6.37 2.94
C GLY A 16 -4.16 6.46 2.03
N LYS A 17 -3.50 5.34 1.71
CA LYS A 17 -2.27 5.31 0.90
C LYS A 17 -2.41 6.02 -0.45
N THR A 18 -3.47 5.75 -1.19
CA THR A 18 -3.67 6.35 -2.53
C THR A 18 -3.84 7.87 -2.47
N THR A 19 -4.62 8.36 -1.51
CA THR A 19 -4.83 9.79 -1.31
C THR A 19 -3.54 10.48 -0.88
N VAL A 20 -2.83 9.91 0.09
CA VAL A 20 -1.54 10.44 0.57
C VAL A 20 -0.48 10.38 -0.53
N ALA A 21 -0.42 9.30 -1.32
CA ALA A 21 0.53 9.19 -2.43
C ALA A 21 0.39 10.33 -3.44
N ARG A 22 -0.84 10.64 -3.83
CA ARG A 22 -1.13 11.72 -4.76
C ARG A 22 -0.70 13.09 -4.22
N LEU A 23 -1.03 13.37 -2.96
CA LEU A 23 -0.68 14.63 -2.30
C LEU A 23 0.83 14.76 -2.10
N LEU A 24 1.49 13.69 -1.65
CA LEU A 24 2.93 13.65 -1.45
C LEU A 24 3.69 13.86 -2.76
N ALA A 25 3.28 13.19 -3.82
CA ALA A 25 3.87 13.34 -5.15
C ALA A 25 3.74 14.79 -5.66
N SER A 26 2.57 15.40 -5.50
CA SER A 26 2.35 16.81 -5.86
C SER A 26 3.31 17.75 -5.13
N ARG A 27 3.58 17.51 -3.84
CA ARG A 27 4.49 18.34 -3.04
C ARG A 27 5.96 18.18 -3.42
N LEU A 28 6.32 16.98 -3.85
CA LEU A 28 7.71 16.64 -4.23
C LEU A 28 8.01 16.90 -5.71
N GLY A 29 7.01 17.17 -6.53
CA GLY A 29 7.15 17.21 -7.99
C GLY A 29 7.45 15.84 -8.60
N PHE A 30 6.94 14.76 -7.97
CA PHE A 30 7.09 13.37 -8.40
C PHE A 30 5.82 12.90 -9.11
N ASP A 31 5.95 11.80 -9.84
CA ASP A 31 4.80 11.02 -10.27
C ASP A 31 4.27 10.14 -9.12
N TRP A 32 3.06 9.62 -9.27
CA TRP A 32 2.50 8.65 -8.32
C TRP A 32 1.75 7.54 -9.03
N VAL A 33 1.66 6.40 -8.38
CA VAL A 33 0.98 5.23 -8.92
C VAL A 33 0.35 4.40 -7.80
N ASP A 34 -0.82 3.84 -8.09
CA ASP A 34 -1.43 2.79 -7.28
C ASP A 34 -1.05 1.44 -7.88
N ALA A 35 -0.36 0.60 -7.12
CA ALA A 35 0.13 -0.69 -7.59
C ALA A 35 -1.01 -1.65 -7.96
N ASP A 36 -2.15 -1.57 -7.28
CA ASP A 36 -3.32 -2.38 -7.61
C ASP A 36 -3.90 -2.00 -8.98
N VAL A 37 -3.93 -0.72 -9.31
CA VAL A 37 -4.34 -0.23 -10.64
C VAL A 37 -3.39 -0.74 -11.72
N GLU A 38 -2.10 -0.74 -11.45
CA GLU A 38 -1.09 -1.27 -12.38
C GLU A 38 -1.24 -2.78 -12.61
N VAL A 39 -1.58 -3.53 -11.56
CA VAL A 39 -1.89 -4.96 -11.70
C VAL A 39 -3.10 -5.17 -12.60
N GLU A 40 -4.19 -4.45 -12.37
CA GLU A 40 -5.41 -4.55 -13.20
C GLU A 40 -5.13 -4.15 -14.65
N ARG A 41 -4.37 -3.08 -14.86
CA ARG A 41 -3.99 -2.63 -16.20
C ARG A 41 -3.17 -3.67 -16.94
N LYS A 42 -2.19 -4.29 -16.27
CA LYS A 42 -1.35 -5.34 -16.88
C LYS A 42 -2.14 -6.61 -17.16
N ALA A 43 -3.06 -6.99 -16.28
CA ALA A 43 -3.89 -8.18 -16.43
C ALA A 43 -5.02 -8.00 -17.45
N GLY A 44 -5.43 -6.77 -17.74
CA GLY A 44 -6.60 -6.46 -18.56
C GLY A 44 -7.94 -6.83 -17.89
N LYS A 45 -7.95 -7.02 -16.57
CA LYS A 45 -9.12 -7.39 -15.77
C LYS A 45 -8.96 -6.98 -14.32
N SER A 46 -10.07 -7.00 -13.57
CA SER A 46 -10.07 -6.62 -12.15
C SER A 46 -9.30 -7.62 -11.28
N ILE A 47 -8.81 -7.16 -10.13
CA ILE A 47 -8.17 -8.04 -9.13
C ILE A 47 -9.15 -9.14 -8.69
N ALA A 48 -10.43 -8.82 -8.49
CA ALA A 48 -11.44 -9.81 -8.15
C ALA A 48 -11.54 -10.91 -9.22
N ALA A 49 -11.48 -10.56 -10.51
CA ALA A 49 -11.46 -11.52 -11.60
C ALA A 49 -10.18 -12.38 -11.61
N ILE A 50 -9.03 -11.79 -11.31
CA ILE A 50 -7.77 -12.54 -11.20
C ILE A 50 -7.88 -13.60 -10.09
N PHE A 51 -8.39 -13.23 -8.91
CA PHE A 51 -8.60 -14.15 -7.80
C PHE A 51 -9.58 -15.28 -8.17
N ALA A 52 -10.71 -14.94 -8.81
CA ALA A 52 -11.72 -15.90 -9.17
C ALA A 52 -11.25 -16.90 -10.24
N GLU A 53 -10.51 -16.43 -11.24
CA GLU A 53 -10.08 -17.24 -12.39
C GLU A 53 -8.77 -17.98 -12.16
N SER A 54 -7.83 -17.39 -11.44
CA SER A 54 -6.43 -17.85 -11.35
C SER A 54 -5.92 -18.02 -9.92
N GLY A 55 -6.67 -17.54 -8.92
CA GLY A 55 -6.33 -17.66 -7.50
C GLY A 55 -5.34 -16.62 -6.97
N GLU A 56 -5.13 -16.64 -5.66
CA GLU A 56 -4.27 -15.67 -4.97
C GLU A 56 -2.82 -15.74 -5.41
N SER A 57 -2.28 -16.95 -5.63
CA SER A 57 -0.88 -17.14 -6.05
C SER A 57 -0.58 -16.41 -7.36
N ALA A 58 -1.45 -16.52 -8.36
CA ALA A 58 -1.31 -15.83 -9.63
C ALA A 58 -1.36 -14.30 -9.47
N PHE A 59 -2.26 -13.79 -8.62
CA PHE A 59 -2.29 -12.38 -8.28
C PHE A 59 -0.97 -11.93 -7.64
N ARG A 60 -0.44 -12.69 -6.67
CA ARG A 60 0.81 -12.36 -5.97
C ARG A 60 2.02 -12.38 -6.91
N ASP A 61 2.06 -13.27 -7.89
CA ASP A 61 3.12 -13.30 -8.91
C ASP A 61 3.08 -12.03 -9.78
N LEU A 62 1.88 -11.63 -10.19
CA LEU A 62 1.69 -10.41 -10.97
C LEU A 62 2.03 -9.16 -10.14
N GLU A 63 1.57 -9.11 -8.90
CA GLU A 63 1.89 -8.03 -7.95
C GLU A 63 3.41 -7.90 -7.76
N ALA A 64 4.13 -9.01 -7.57
CA ALA A 64 5.58 -9.00 -7.42
C ALA A 64 6.30 -8.44 -8.65
N SER A 65 5.84 -8.79 -9.84
CA SER A 65 6.41 -8.25 -11.08
C SER A 65 6.20 -6.73 -11.21
N ILE A 66 5.06 -6.23 -10.75
CA ILE A 66 4.75 -4.79 -10.73
C ILE A 66 5.60 -4.08 -9.68
N VAL A 67 5.68 -4.60 -8.45
CA VAL A 67 6.50 -4.03 -7.37
C VAL A 67 7.96 -3.90 -7.78
N ALA A 68 8.54 -4.96 -8.36
CA ALA A 68 9.92 -4.94 -8.84
C ALA A 68 10.16 -3.85 -9.89
N ARG A 69 9.23 -3.70 -10.83
CA ARG A 69 9.31 -2.66 -11.86
C ARG A 69 9.20 -1.25 -11.26
N LEU A 70 8.27 -1.04 -10.34
CA LEU A 70 8.01 0.28 -9.77
C LEU A 70 9.12 0.73 -8.82
N CYS A 71 9.66 -0.16 -7.98
CA CYS A 71 10.76 0.17 -7.08
C CYS A 71 12.06 0.54 -7.82
N GLY A 72 12.20 0.13 -9.07
CA GLY A 72 13.33 0.50 -9.92
C GLY A 72 13.21 1.86 -10.61
N GLN A 73 12.11 2.57 -10.44
CA GLN A 73 11.91 3.90 -11.03
C GLN A 73 12.47 5.01 -10.15
N GLU A 74 12.52 6.24 -10.68
CA GLU A 74 12.96 7.42 -9.96
C GLU A 74 11.81 8.43 -9.87
N GLN A 75 11.83 9.27 -8.83
CA GLN A 75 10.85 10.34 -8.62
C GLN A 75 9.39 9.83 -8.64
N LEU A 76 9.15 8.70 -7.97
CA LEU A 76 7.87 8.03 -7.95
C LEU A 76 7.38 7.82 -6.51
N VAL A 77 6.11 8.07 -6.26
CA VAL A 77 5.42 7.66 -5.03
C VAL A 77 4.50 6.48 -5.37
N ILE A 78 4.69 5.36 -4.69
CA ILE A 78 3.94 4.12 -4.91
C ILE A 78 2.99 3.89 -3.75
N ALA A 79 1.68 3.78 -4.02
CA ALA A 79 0.72 3.23 -3.06
C ALA A 79 0.62 1.71 -3.28
N LEU A 80 1.10 0.93 -2.32
CA LEU A 80 1.11 -0.54 -2.40
C LEU A 80 -0.17 -1.15 -1.83
N GLY A 81 -0.56 -2.30 -2.35
CA GLY A 81 -1.60 -3.12 -1.76
C GLY A 81 -1.21 -3.63 -0.37
N GLY A 82 -2.19 -3.82 0.51
CA GLY A 82 -1.95 -4.17 1.92
C GLY A 82 -1.18 -5.48 2.13
N GLY A 83 -1.29 -6.43 1.21
CA GLY A 83 -0.59 -7.71 1.27
C GLY A 83 0.71 -7.78 0.46
N ALA A 84 1.13 -6.69 -0.17
CA ALA A 84 2.36 -6.69 -0.98
C ALA A 84 3.61 -7.05 -0.16
N VAL A 85 3.65 -6.68 1.12
CA VAL A 85 4.77 -6.97 2.03
C VAL A 85 4.89 -8.45 2.43
N LEU A 86 3.91 -9.29 2.13
CA LEU A 86 3.91 -10.70 2.52
C LEU A 86 4.99 -11.50 1.80
N ARG A 87 5.33 -11.15 0.56
CA ARG A 87 6.40 -11.81 -0.19
C ARG A 87 7.76 -11.19 0.12
N GLU A 88 8.73 -12.05 0.37
CA GLU A 88 10.11 -11.65 0.65
C GLU A 88 10.74 -10.88 -0.52
N GLU A 89 10.47 -11.30 -1.76
CA GLU A 89 10.94 -10.63 -2.98
C GLU A 89 10.50 -9.16 -3.02
N ASN A 90 9.25 -8.89 -2.66
CA ASN A 90 8.75 -7.52 -2.60
C ASN A 90 9.44 -6.72 -1.49
N ARG A 91 9.67 -7.32 -0.33
CA ARG A 91 10.40 -6.66 0.77
C ARG A 91 11.84 -6.30 0.36
N LYS A 92 12.50 -7.17 -0.41
CA LYS A 92 13.84 -6.88 -0.96
C LYS A 92 13.80 -5.70 -1.93
N CYS A 93 12.79 -5.63 -2.80
CA CYS A 93 12.60 -4.48 -3.70
C CYS A 93 12.35 -3.19 -2.90
N LEU A 94 11.50 -3.25 -1.88
CA LEU A 94 11.20 -2.09 -1.01
C LEU A 94 12.44 -1.57 -0.29
N ALA A 95 13.36 -2.42 0.10
CA ALA A 95 14.61 -2.03 0.74
C ALA A 95 15.52 -1.15 -0.17
N SER A 96 15.28 -1.13 -1.47
CA SER A 96 15.99 -0.24 -2.42
C SER A 96 15.32 1.14 -2.57
N CYS A 97 14.11 1.32 -2.08
CA CYS A 97 13.42 2.60 -2.10
C CYS A 97 14.10 3.61 -1.16
N ARG A 98 14.04 4.89 -1.52
CA ARG A 98 14.54 5.97 -0.66
C ARG A 98 13.86 5.98 0.70
N GLN A 99 12.55 5.73 0.70
CA GLN A 99 11.73 5.72 1.90
C GLN A 99 10.62 4.70 1.78
N VAL A 100 10.35 3.98 2.85
CA VAL A 100 9.18 3.11 3.02
C VAL A 100 8.35 3.65 4.18
N VAL A 101 7.21 4.23 3.87
CA VAL A 101 6.33 4.86 4.86
C VAL A 101 5.18 3.93 5.18
N TRP A 102 5.05 3.55 6.43
CA TRP A 102 3.91 2.77 6.91
C TRP A 102 2.84 3.70 7.48
N LEU A 103 1.70 3.75 6.79
CA LEU A 103 0.50 4.44 7.26
C LEU A 103 -0.31 3.53 8.17
N LYS A 104 -0.53 3.96 9.41
CA LYS A 104 -1.16 3.20 10.48
C LYS A 104 -2.55 3.72 10.79
N ALA A 105 -3.45 2.82 11.13
CA ALA A 105 -4.74 3.13 11.77
C ALA A 105 -5.18 1.93 12.59
N SER A 106 -6.06 2.18 13.58
CA SER A 106 -6.66 1.10 14.36
C SER A 106 -7.65 0.28 13.54
N PRO A 107 -7.95 -0.96 13.95
CA PRO A 107 -8.98 -1.78 13.30
C PRO A 107 -10.34 -1.08 13.21
N GLU A 108 -10.70 -0.31 14.22
CA GLU A 108 -11.95 0.46 14.29
C GLU A 108 -12.03 1.49 13.17
N VAL A 109 -10.99 2.31 13.05
CA VAL A 109 -10.91 3.36 12.03
C VAL A 109 -10.85 2.76 10.63
N ILE A 110 -10.11 1.67 10.46
CA ILE A 110 -10.06 0.96 9.18
C ILE A 110 -11.44 0.43 8.80
N ALA A 111 -12.14 -0.23 9.72
CA ALA A 111 -13.48 -0.76 9.49
C ALA A 111 -14.46 0.35 9.08
N GLU A 112 -14.46 1.47 9.80
CA GLU A 112 -15.30 2.63 9.48
C GLU A 112 -15.00 3.18 8.08
N ARG A 113 -13.72 3.37 7.74
CA ARG A 113 -13.32 3.86 6.41
C ARG A 113 -13.73 2.92 5.28
N LEU A 114 -13.62 1.61 5.49
CA LEU A 114 -13.99 0.61 4.49
C LEU A 114 -15.52 0.53 4.28
N GLU A 115 -16.31 0.74 5.32
CA GLU A 115 -17.78 0.81 5.21
C GLU A 115 -18.23 1.98 4.32
N HIS A 116 -17.49 3.09 4.33
CA HIS A 116 -17.79 4.29 3.55
C HIS A 116 -17.13 4.30 2.16
N ASP A 117 -16.33 3.27 1.81
CA ASP A 117 -15.66 3.17 0.51
C ASP A 117 -16.12 1.93 -0.29
N PRO A 118 -17.15 2.08 -1.15
CA PRO A 118 -17.65 0.98 -1.97
C PRO A 118 -16.65 0.49 -3.02
N THR A 119 -15.67 1.29 -3.40
CA THR A 119 -14.66 0.94 -4.43
C THR A 119 -13.71 -0.14 -3.94
N THR A 120 -13.30 -0.08 -2.68
CA THR A 120 -12.41 -1.07 -2.08
C THR A 120 -13.10 -2.41 -1.88
N ALA A 121 -14.37 -2.41 -1.48
CA ALA A 121 -15.17 -3.61 -1.31
C ALA A 121 -15.38 -4.37 -2.64
N ALA A 122 -15.55 -3.65 -3.74
CA ALA A 122 -15.74 -4.22 -5.07
C ALA A 122 -14.43 -4.81 -5.64
N ARG A 123 -13.28 -4.23 -5.32
CA ARG A 123 -11.97 -4.68 -5.82
C ARG A 123 -11.44 -5.92 -5.13
N ARG A 124 -11.66 -6.05 -3.82
CA ARG A 124 -11.09 -7.14 -3.03
C ARG A 124 -12.17 -7.84 -2.25
N PRO A 125 -12.46 -9.11 -2.59
CA PRO A 125 -13.33 -9.95 -1.76
C PRO A 125 -12.73 -10.11 -0.37
N ASN A 126 -13.58 -10.42 0.63
CA ASN A 126 -13.12 -10.78 1.96
C ASN A 126 -12.09 -11.92 1.87
N LEU A 127 -10.97 -11.78 2.55
CA LEU A 127 -9.88 -12.76 2.53
C LEU A 127 -10.12 -13.92 3.51
N THR A 128 -11.09 -13.76 4.42
CA THR A 128 -11.49 -14.81 5.38
C THR A 128 -13.00 -15.01 5.35
N ASN A 129 -13.45 -16.17 5.88
CA ASN A 129 -14.87 -16.51 5.99
C ASN A 129 -15.64 -15.67 7.02
N HIS A 130 -14.95 -14.84 7.79
CA HIS A 130 -15.54 -14.10 8.90
C HIS A 130 -15.80 -12.62 8.60
N GLY A 131 -15.23 -12.04 7.55
CA GLY A 131 -15.44 -10.66 7.13
C GLY A 131 -15.46 -9.59 8.24
N GLY A 132 -15.40 -8.32 7.89
CA GLY A 132 -15.59 -7.22 8.84
C GLY A 132 -14.42 -7.01 9.80
N ARG A 133 -14.72 -6.50 11.01
CA ARG A 133 -13.72 -6.09 12.01
C ARG A 133 -12.78 -7.21 12.45
N ASN A 134 -13.30 -8.40 12.69
CA ASN A 134 -12.49 -9.54 13.15
C ASN A 134 -11.43 -9.93 12.12
N GLU A 135 -11.77 -9.88 10.84
CA GLU A 135 -10.80 -10.09 9.75
C GLU A 135 -9.70 -9.04 9.78
N ILE A 136 -10.07 -7.76 9.96
CA ILE A 136 -9.12 -6.65 10.03
C ILE A 136 -8.16 -6.85 11.20
N GLU A 137 -8.67 -7.13 12.40
CA GLU A 137 -7.85 -7.38 13.59
C GLU A 137 -6.87 -8.52 13.37
N GLN A 138 -7.35 -9.65 12.87
CA GLN A 138 -6.54 -10.84 12.63
C GLN A 138 -5.43 -10.59 11.60
N LEU A 139 -5.76 -9.94 10.48
CA LEU A 139 -4.78 -9.64 9.44
C LEU A 139 -3.79 -8.56 9.87
N LEU A 140 -4.22 -7.57 10.65
CA LEU A 140 -3.33 -6.57 11.22
C LEU A 140 -2.34 -7.20 12.20
N ASP A 141 -2.79 -8.09 13.08
CA ASP A 141 -1.91 -8.80 14.01
C ASP A 141 -0.81 -9.58 13.28
N GLN A 142 -1.17 -10.24 12.19
CA GLN A 142 -0.22 -10.98 11.34
C GLN A 142 0.73 -10.07 10.57
N ARG A 143 0.25 -8.93 10.05
CA ARG A 143 0.99 -8.07 9.14
C ARG A 143 1.77 -6.97 9.84
N THR A 144 1.36 -6.52 11.02
CA THR A 144 2.02 -5.44 11.76
C THR A 144 3.53 -5.67 11.96
N PRO A 145 4.00 -6.85 12.37
CA PRO A 145 5.44 -7.11 12.47
C PRO A 145 6.17 -6.96 11.12
N ILE A 146 5.51 -7.35 10.03
CA ILE A 146 6.07 -7.27 8.68
C ILE A 146 6.13 -5.82 8.21
N TYR A 147 5.04 -5.05 8.40
CA TYR A 147 5.04 -3.62 8.08
C TYR A 147 6.14 -2.88 8.83
N ARG A 148 6.27 -3.14 10.13
CA ARG A 148 7.30 -2.50 10.97
C ARG A 148 8.71 -2.85 10.52
N ALA A 149 8.95 -4.10 10.11
CA ALA A 149 10.25 -4.53 9.61
C ALA A 149 10.62 -3.89 8.26
N CYS A 150 9.64 -3.53 7.43
CA CYS A 150 9.85 -2.88 6.13
C CYS A 150 9.96 -1.35 6.24
N ALA A 151 9.29 -0.76 7.23
CA ALA A 151 9.13 0.69 7.32
C ALA A 151 10.43 1.39 7.75
N THR A 152 10.73 2.48 7.09
CA THR A 152 11.75 3.46 7.51
C THR A 152 11.11 4.65 8.22
N LEU A 153 9.81 4.84 8.06
CA LEU A 153 9.00 5.86 8.73
C LEU A 153 7.62 5.28 9.04
N GLU A 154 7.14 5.48 10.27
CA GLU A 154 5.78 5.13 10.69
C GLU A 154 4.97 6.41 10.88
N VAL A 155 3.75 6.46 10.34
CA VAL A 155 2.84 7.61 10.44
C VAL A 155 1.45 7.14 10.85
N ASP A 156 0.97 7.65 11.96
CA ASP A 156 -0.42 7.47 12.38
C ASP A 156 -1.34 8.37 11.54
N THR A 157 -2.45 7.82 11.09
CA THR A 157 -3.40 8.52 10.21
C THR A 157 -4.72 8.85 10.90
N GLU A 158 -4.91 8.44 12.17
CA GLU A 158 -6.17 8.68 12.88
C GLU A 158 -6.39 10.17 13.14
N ASP A 159 -7.61 10.61 12.94
CA ASP A 159 -8.05 11.99 13.16
C ASP A 159 -7.16 13.05 12.46
N ARG A 160 -6.55 12.67 11.33
CA ARG A 160 -5.63 13.54 10.60
C ARG A 160 -6.08 13.75 9.15
N ASP A 161 -5.91 14.97 8.69
CA ASP A 161 -6.10 15.29 7.27
C ASP A 161 -4.98 14.66 6.43
N PRO A 162 -5.28 14.01 5.29
CA PRO A 162 -4.26 13.48 4.39
C PRO A 162 -3.22 14.51 3.93
N ALA A 163 -3.60 15.79 3.83
CA ALA A 163 -2.68 16.87 3.48
C ALA A 163 -1.61 17.06 4.57
N ASP A 164 -2.01 17.07 5.83
CA ASP A 164 -1.08 17.19 6.97
C ASP A 164 -0.14 15.98 7.06
N ILE A 165 -0.66 14.79 6.78
CA ILE A 165 0.15 13.56 6.71
C ILE A 165 1.21 13.69 5.61
N ALA A 166 0.82 14.14 4.42
CA ALA A 166 1.77 14.34 3.33
C ALA A 166 2.85 15.39 3.69
N ASP A 167 2.47 16.48 4.35
CA ASP A 167 3.41 17.51 4.79
C ASP A 167 4.41 17.00 5.83
N ASP A 168 3.95 16.18 6.78
CA ASP A 168 4.82 15.53 7.77
C ASP A 168 5.83 14.59 7.10
N ILE A 169 5.38 13.81 6.12
CA ILE A 169 6.28 12.91 5.37
C ILE A 169 7.33 13.75 4.62
N VAL A 170 6.94 14.83 3.94
CA VAL A 170 7.89 15.74 3.27
C VAL A 170 8.95 16.25 4.25
N ARG A 171 8.52 16.72 5.42
CA ARG A 171 9.45 17.22 6.46
C ARG A 171 10.43 16.13 6.92
N ALA A 172 9.92 14.91 7.15
CA ALA A 172 10.74 13.80 7.61
C ALA A 172 11.79 13.33 6.60
N ILE A 173 11.51 13.42 5.30
CA ILE A 173 12.45 13.00 4.25
C ILE A 173 13.39 14.10 3.76
N SER A 174 13.12 15.36 4.14
CA SER A 174 13.93 16.54 3.76
C SER A 174 14.94 16.94 4.82
N GLY A 175 14.79 16.43 6.04
CA GLY A 175 15.72 16.62 7.16
C GLY A 175 16.76 15.53 7.21
#